data_85c77689f5f90d6a11806d5a6c7a7a00
#
_entry.id   85c77689f5f90d6a11806d5a6c7a7a00
#
_cell.length_a   1.000
_cell.length_b   1.000
_cell.length_c   1.000
_cell.angle_alpha   90.00
_cell.angle_beta   90.00
_cell.angle_gamma   90.00
#
_symmetry.space_group_name_H-M   'P 1'
#
loop_
_entity.id
_entity.type
_entity.pdbx_description
1 polymer ?
#
loop_
_entity_poly.entity_id
_entity_poly.type
_entity_poly.pdbx_seq_one_letter_code
_entity_poly.pdbx_strand_id
1 'polypeptide(L)'
;VKLIYASSAATYGDGSRGFDDNLSLADLKKLQPLNAYAQSKHEFDLFISSDQLDRNDCSAQWAGLKFFNVYGPNEYHKKSQMSVIPQFFNQIITTGKASLFRSHNSKYSDGGQLRDFIWVEDCVRVMMWFDKNLSSSGLYNCGTGNARSFLDLAKLVFSAMGKEENIEYIPTPEAIRDKYQYFTQANMDKLKSLGYDMNFTTLENGVTQYVRDYLMGDDHFL
;
A
#
# COMPACT_ATOMS: atom_id res chain seq x y z
N VAL A 1 19.09 10.73 17.79
CA VAL A 1 17.92 11.15 16.98
C VAL A 1 17.37 9.92 16.26
N LYS A 2 16.03 9.79 16.19
CA LYS A 2 15.36 8.78 15.38
C LYS A 2 14.78 9.43 14.12
N LEU A 3 14.94 8.76 12.97
CA LEU A 3 14.32 9.14 11.71
C LEU A 3 13.35 8.03 11.27
N ILE A 4 12.08 8.36 11.14
CA ILE A 4 11.10 7.47 10.52
C ILE A 4 10.60 8.16 9.25
N TYR A 5 10.71 7.50 8.10
CA TYR A 5 10.31 8.11 6.84
C TYR A 5 9.44 7.19 5.98
N ALA A 6 8.63 7.80 5.13
CA ALA A 6 7.77 7.10 4.20
C ALA A 6 8.54 6.71 2.92
N SER A 7 8.89 5.42 2.81
CA SER A 7 9.23 4.76 1.56
C SER A 7 7.94 4.17 0.91
N SER A 8 8.07 3.30 -0.06
CA SER A 8 6.93 2.73 -0.78
C SER A 8 7.23 1.32 -1.30
N ALA A 9 6.23 0.45 -1.29
CA ALA A 9 6.29 -0.84 -1.99
C ALA A 9 6.49 -0.69 -3.52
N ALA A 10 6.18 0.48 -4.09
CA ALA A 10 6.45 0.77 -5.49
C ALA A 10 7.95 0.66 -5.86
N THR A 11 8.86 0.78 -4.88
CA THR A 11 10.31 0.60 -5.07
C THR A 11 10.70 -0.82 -5.46
N TYR A 12 9.86 -1.82 -5.18
CA TYR A 12 10.08 -3.21 -5.62
C TYR A 12 9.89 -3.41 -7.14
N GLY A 13 9.41 -2.39 -7.86
CA GLY A 13 9.21 -2.44 -9.29
C GLY A 13 8.08 -3.40 -9.70
N ASP A 14 8.36 -4.30 -10.63
CA ASP A 14 7.39 -5.29 -11.12
C ASP A 14 7.12 -6.46 -10.15
N GLY A 15 7.85 -6.52 -9.04
CA GLY A 15 7.75 -7.60 -8.05
C GLY A 15 8.46 -8.90 -8.45
N SER A 16 9.19 -8.92 -9.56
CA SER A 16 9.92 -10.13 -10.02
C SER A 16 10.97 -10.62 -9.03
N ARG A 17 11.44 -9.73 -8.13
CA ARG A 17 12.37 -10.05 -7.04
C ARG A 17 11.69 -10.31 -5.70
N GLY A 18 10.35 -10.39 -5.69
CA GLY A 18 9.56 -10.51 -4.46
C GLY A 18 9.39 -9.18 -3.72
N PHE A 19 8.81 -9.27 -2.53
CA PHE A 19 8.47 -8.13 -1.67
C PHE A 19 9.09 -8.33 -0.27
N ASP A 20 10.33 -8.79 -0.24
CA ASP A 20 11.09 -8.98 0.99
C ASP A 20 11.86 -7.69 1.33
N ASP A 21 11.76 -7.23 2.56
CA ASP A 21 12.46 -6.04 3.07
C ASP A 21 13.80 -6.36 3.73
N ASN A 22 14.18 -7.63 3.77
CA ASN A 22 15.50 -8.07 4.26
C ASN A 22 16.54 -8.01 3.14
N LEU A 23 16.74 -6.82 2.57
CA LEU A 23 17.63 -6.58 1.43
C LEU A 23 18.99 -6.08 1.89
N SER A 24 20.05 -6.68 1.36
CA SER A 24 21.39 -6.07 1.38
C SER A 24 21.40 -4.80 0.49
N LEU A 25 22.36 -3.90 0.71
CA LEU A 25 22.52 -2.75 -0.18
C LEU A 25 22.76 -3.19 -1.66
N ALA A 26 23.44 -4.32 -1.87
CA ALA A 26 23.65 -4.86 -3.20
C ALA A 26 22.35 -5.35 -3.85
N ASP A 27 21.41 -5.91 -3.07
CA ASP A 27 20.12 -6.34 -3.58
C ASP A 27 19.16 -5.16 -3.76
N LEU A 28 19.21 -4.19 -2.85
CA LEU A 28 18.45 -2.95 -2.98
C LEU A 28 18.80 -2.24 -4.31
N LYS A 29 20.07 -2.16 -4.69
CA LYS A 29 20.54 -1.60 -5.98
C LYS A 29 20.01 -2.33 -7.22
N LYS A 30 19.54 -3.57 -7.09
CA LYS A 30 19.00 -4.37 -8.21
C LYS A 30 17.50 -4.16 -8.44
N LEU A 31 16.81 -3.45 -7.55
CA LEU A 31 15.40 -3.12 -7.73
C LEU A 31 15.23 -2.16 -8.91
N GLN A 32 14.14 -2.32 -9.66
CA GLN A 32 13.85 -1.55 -10.86
C GLN A 32 12.49 -0.85 -10.73
N PRO A 33 12.43 0.34 -10.11
CA PRO A 33 11.22 1.13 -10.01
C PRO A 33 10.61 1.45 -11.39
N LEU A 34 9.27 1.38 -11.52
CA LEU A 34 8.59 1.48 -12.81
C LEU A 34 8.17 2.91 -13.20
N ASN A 35 8.31 3.87 -12.30
CA ASN A 35 7.90 5.27 -12.54
C ASN A 35 8.74 6.25 -11.69
N ALA A 36 8.64 7.54 -11.99
CA ALA A 36 9.42 8.59 -11.33
C ALA A 36 9.16 8.68 -9.81
N TYR A 37 7.92 8.43 -9.36
CA TYR A 37 7.60 8.39 -7.93
C TYR A 37 8.36 7.25 -7.24
N ALA A 38 8.25 6.04 -7.78
CA ALA A 38 8.94 4.88 -7.24
C ALA A 38 10.46 5.08 -7.25
N GLN A 39 11.00 5.67 -8.33
CA GLN A 39 12.42 6.00 -8.45
C GLN A 39 12.86 6.97 -7.36
N SER A 40 12.12 8.04 -7.10
CA SER A 40 12.48 9.03 -6.07
C SER A 40 12.53 8.41 -4.66
N LYS A 41 11.60 7.49 -4.34
CA LYS A 41 11.61 6.76 -3.08
C LYS A 41 12.78 5.79 -2.99
N HIS A 42 13.08 5.12 -4.09
CA HIS A 42 14.20 4.18 -4.17
C HIS A 42 15.56 4.87 -4.02
N GLU A 43 15.75 6.01 -4.65
CA GLU A 43 16.98 6.81 -4.50
C GLU A 43 17.20 7.24 -3.05
N PHE A 44 16.13 7.62 -2.35
CA PHE A 44 16.23 7.96 -0.94
C PHE A 44 16.52 6.72 -0.07
N ASP A 45 15.90 5.56 -0.37
CA ASP A 45 16.22 4.30 0.30
C ASP A 45 17.70 3.93 0.11
N LEU A 46 18.25 4.09 -1.10
CA LEU A 46 19.65 3.86 -1.39
C LEU A 46 20.57 4.84 -0.66
N PHE A 47 20.20 6.12 -0.65
CA PHE A 47 20.98 7.17 0.03
C PHE A 47 21.11 6.88 1.53
N ILE A 48 19.99 6.59 2.19
CA ILE A 48 19.98 6.29 3.63
C ILE A 48 20.68 4.97 3.95
N SER A 49 20.52 3.94 3.08
CA SER A 49 21.13 2.63 3.30
C SER A 49 22.61 2.56 2.93
N SER A 50 23.13 3.51 2.17
CA SER A 50 24.56 3.65 1.96
C SER A 50 25.16 4.37 3.16
N ASP A 51 26.25 3.86 3.74
CA ASP A 51 26.94 4.36 4.95
C ASP A 51 27.28 5.87 5.00
N GLN A 52 26.59 6.66 4.20
CA GLN A 52 26.72 8.11 4.16
C GLN A 52 26.23 8.79 5.45
N LEU A 53 25.41 8.09 6.24
CA LEU A 53 25.02 8.55 7.58
C LEU A 53 25.99 8.10 8.68
N ASP A 54 26.86 7.12 8.43
CA ASP A 54 27.89 6.65 9.36
C ASP A 54 29.16 7.52 9.38
N ARG A 55 29.09 8.74 8.87
CA ARG A 55 30.18 9.70 9.04
C ARG A 55 30.22 10.16 10.49
N ASN A 56 30.90 9.37 11.26
CA ASN A 56 31.68 9.71 12.48
C ASN A 56 31.01 10.35 13.70
N ASP A 57 29.72 10.74 13.72
CA ASP A 57 29.15 11.35 14.95
C ASP A 57 27.62 11.26 15.09
N CYS A 58 26.89 10.65 14.19
CA CYS A 58 25.45 10.51 14.32
C CYS A 58 25.03 9.04 14.41
N SER A 59 24.90 8.53 15.63
CA SER A 59 24.18 7.29 15.94
C SER A 59 22.67 7.44 15.74
N ALA A 60 22.25 8.04 14.63
CA ALA A 60 20.84 8.20 14.29
C ALA A 60 20.27 6.86 13.87
N GLN A 61 19.33 6.31 14.63
CA GLN A 61 18.54 5.16 14.23
C GLN A 61 17.49 5.61 13.21
N TRP A 62 17.23 4.78 12.19
CA TRP A 62 16.26 5.10 11.16
C TRP A 62 15.42 3.91 10.74
N ALA A 63 14.16 4.17 10.37
CA ALA A 63 13.26 3.22 9.77
C ALA A 63 12.63 3.81 8.51
N GLY A 64 12.89 3.19 7.36
CA GLY A 64 12.20 3.48 6.12
C GLY A 64 11.01 2.54 5.94
N LEU A 65 9.79 3.05 6.01
CA LEU A 65 8.59 2.23 5.93
C LEU A 65 8.11 2.13 4.48
N LYS A 66 8.25 0.95 3.88
CA LYS A 66 7.72 0.64 2.54
C LYS A 66 6.22 0.40 2.64
N PHE A 67 5.43 1.48 2.54
CA PHE A 67 3.98 1.38 2.56
C PHE A 67 3.45 0.66 1.33
N PHE A 68 2.54 -0.30 1.56
CA PHE A 68 1.79 -0.97 0.51
C PHE A 68 0.57 -0.12 0.11
N ASN A 69 -0.56 -0.70 -0.24
CA ASN A 69 -1.70 0.07 -0.73
C ASN A 69 -2.51 0.66 0.43
N VAL A 70 -2.06 1.82 0.92
CA VAL A 70 -2.72 2.52 2.03
C VAL A 70 -4.06 3.09 1.57
N TYR A 71 -5.09 2.93 2.39
CA TYR A 71 -6.41 3.53 2.22
C TYR A 71 -6.96 4.07 3.55
N GLY A 72 -7.84 5.06 3.47
CA GLY A 72 -8.49 5.66 4.64
C GLY A 72 -8.78 7.15 4.43
N PRO A 73 -9.36 7.82 5.44
CA PRO A 73 -9.70 9.24 5.35
C PRO A 73 -8.47 10.14 5.11
N ASN A 74 -8.73 11.41 4.85
CA ASN A 74 -7.71 12.45 4.57
C ASN A 74 -6.96 12.28 3.24
N GLU A 75 -7.48 11.52 2.27
CA GLU A 75 -6.83 11.36 0.95
C GLU A 75 -7.49 12.14 -0.20
N TYR A 76 -8.55 12.90 0.06
CA TYR A 76 -9.38 13.55 -0.98
C TYR A 76 -8.62 14.58 -1.82
N HIS A 77 -7.59 15.22 -1.25
CA HIS A 77 -6.71 16.15 -1.97
C HIS A 77 -5.91 15.49 -3.11
N LYS A 78 -5.77 14.15 -3.09
CA LYS A 78 -5.00 13.40 -4.09
C LYS A 78 -5.71 13.21 -5.42
N LYS A 79 -7.00 13.55 -5.51
CA LYS A 79 -7.84 13.42 -6.73
C LYS A 79 -7.76 12.01 -7.34
N SER A 80 -7.25 11.89 -8.58
CA SER A 80 -7.09 10.60 -9.27
C SER A 80 -6.06 9.65 -8.62
N GLN A 81 -5.25 10.14 -7.70
CA GLN A 81 -4.26 9.33 -6.95
C GLN A 81 -4.78 8.84 -5.59
N MET A 82 -6.05 9.10 -5.27
CA MET A 82 -6.71 8.48 -4.12
C MET A 82 -6.68 6.97 -4.22
N SER A 83 -6.84 6.28 -3.10
CA SER A 83 -7.08 4.84 -3.10
C SER A 83 -8.32 4.50 -3.93
N VAL A 84 -8.50 3.23 -4.26
CA VAL A 84 -9.60 2.80 -5.14
C VAL A 84 -10.96 2.85 -4.43
N ILE A 85 -10.99 2.83 -3.08
CA ILE A 85 -12.24 2.82 -2.31
C ILE A 85 -13.10 4.07 -2.56
N PRO A 86 -12.62 5.32 -2.39
CA PRO A 86 -13.43 6.49 -2.71
C PRO A 86 -13.73 6.60 -4.21
N GLN A 87 -12.91 6.05 -5.08
CA GLN A 87 -13.21 5.99 -6.50
C GLN A 87 -14.41 5.07 -6.79
N PHE A 88 -14.45 3.87 -6.21
CA PHE A 88 -15.61 2.97 -6.32
C PHE A 88 -16.85 3.58 -5.68
N PHE A 89 -16.72 4.18 -4.48
CA PHE A 89 -17.82 4.85 -3.81
C PHE A 89 -18.44 5.91 -4.73
N ASN A 90 -17.65 6.79 -5.32
CA ASN A 90 -18.14 7.83 -6.24
C ASN A 90 -18.77 7.25 -7.51
N GLN A 91 -18.19 6.20 -8.10
CA GLN A 91 -18.77 5.50 -9.25
C GLN A 91 -20.14 4.90 -8.90
N ILE A 92 -20.24 4.23 -7.78
CA ILE A 92 -21.49 3.59 -7.31
C ILE A 92 -22.58 4.64 -7.04
N ILE A 93 -22.23 5.80 -6.45
CA ILE A 93 -23.19 6.88 -6.24
C ILE A 93 -23.68 7.46 -7.57
N THR A 94 -22.76 7.71 -8.49
CA THR A 94 -23.09 8.45 -9.73
C THR A 94 -23.70 7.56 -10.82
N THR A 95 -23.27 6.30 -10.92
CA THR A 95 -23.66 5.40 -12.02
C THR A 95 -24.35 4.13 -11.57
N GLY A 96 -24.36 3.84 -10.27
CA GLY A 96 -24.82 2.57 -9.72
C GLY A 96 -23.88 1.38 -9.99
N LYS A 97 -22.67 1.62 -10.51
CA LYS A 97 -21.72 0.56 -10.92
C LYS A 97 -20.33 0.83 -10.36
N ALA A 98 -19.53 -0.24 -10.22
CA ALA A 98 -18.08 -0.14 -10.05
C ALA A 98 -17.38 -0.76 -11.26
N SER A 99 -16.38 -0.05 -11.83
CA SER A 99 -15.64 -0.50 -13.00
C SER A 99 -14.32 -1.14 -12.60
N LEU A 100 -14.12 -2.40 -12.99
CA LEU A 100 -12.89 -3.16 -12.78
C LEU A 100 -12.19 -3.43 -14.11
N PHE A 101 -10.86 -3.50 -14.07
CA PHE A 101 -10.09 -3.85 -15.26
C PHE A 101 -10.20 -5.34 -15.58
N ARG A 102 -10.41 -5.64 -16.86
CA ARG A 102 -10.23 -6.99 -17.39
C ARG A 102 -8.77 -7.42 -17.25
N SER A 103 -8.59 -8.70 -16.95
CA SER A 103 -7.26 -9.29 -16.97
C SER A 103 -6.78 -9.51 -18.41
N HIS A 104 -5.52 -9.24 -18.67
CA HIS A 104 -4.80 -9.68 -19.87
C HIS A 104 -3.64 -10.63 -19.50
N ASN A 105 -3.69 -11.17 -18.28
CA ASN A 105 -2.83 -12.23 -17.79
C ASN A 105 -3.68 -13.43 -17.42
N SER A 106 -3.48 -14.56 -18.09
CA SER A 106 -4.29 -15.80 -17.92
C SER A 106 -4.25 -16.40 -16.50
N LYS A 107 -3.32 -15.95 -15.65
CA LYS A 107 -3.24 -16.39 -14.26
C LYS A 107 -4.24 -15.70 -13.34
N TYR A 108 -4.89 -14.64 -13.80
CA TYR A 108 -5.81 -13.82 -13.01
C TYR A 108 -7.14 -13.66 -13.75
N SER A 109 -8.23 -13.76 -13.05
CA SER A 109 -9.56 -13.41 -13.55
C SER A 109 -9.71 -11.87 -13.69
N ASP A 110 -10.76 -11.44 -14.38
CA ASP A 110 -11.15 -10.03 -14.44
C ASP A 110 -11.40 -9.49 -13.02
N GLY A 111 -10.81 -8.35 -12.69
CA GLY A 111 -10.84 -7.79 -11.33
C GLY A 111 -10.04 -8.58 -10.28
N GLY A 112 -9.38 -9.69 -10.68
CA GLY A 112 -8.64 -10.59 -9.79
C GLY A 112 -7.20 -10.18 -9.51
N GLN A 113 -6.77 -9.01 -9.95
CA GLN A 113 -5.46 -8.47 -9.59
C GLN A 113 -5.39 -8.25 -8.08
N LEU A 114 -4.27 -8.60 -7.46
CA LEU A 114 -4.11 -8.66 -6.01
C LEU A 114 -3.25 -7.51 -5.47
N ARG A 115 -3.68 -6.91 -4.38
CA ARG A 115 -2.93 -5.88 -3.65
C ARG A 115 -3.00 -6.14 -2.15
N ASP A 116 -1.93 -5.82 -1.48
CA ASP A 116 -1.92 -5.73 -0.02
C ASP A 116 -2.46 -4.34 0.37
N PHE A 117 -3.71 -4.32 0.79
CA PHE A 117 -4.40 -3.11 1.24
C PHE A 117 -4.24 -2.96 2.75
N ILE A 118 -3.74 -1.81 3.18
CA ILE A 118 -3.54 -1.51 4.59
C ILE A 118 -4.30 -0.26 5.02
N TRP A 119 -4.99 -0.34 6.15
CA TRP A 119 -5.72 0.77 6.76
C TRP A 119 -4.76 1.85 7.27
N VAL A 120 -5.10 3.12 7.04
CA VAL A 120 -4.20 4.24 7.36
C VAL A 120 -3.81 4.31 8.83
N GLU A 121 -4.73 4.02 9.75
CA GLU A 121 -4.41 4.01 11.19
C GLU A 121 -3.45 2.88 11.57
N ASP A 122 -3.46 1.77 10.85
CA ASP A 122 -2.47 0.71 11.03
C ASP A 122 -1.07 1.21 10.68
N CYS A 123 -0.95 2.00 9.61
CA CYS A 123 0.31 2.66 9.25
C CYS A 123 0.78 3.58 10.37
N VAL A 124 -0.12 4.37 10.96
CA VAL A 124 0.18 5.25 12.10
C VAL A 124 0.61 4.42 13.32
N ARG A 125 -0.09 3.30 13.62
CA ARG A 125 0.31 2.40 14.72
C ARG A 125 1.71 1.83 14.54
N VAL A 126 2.06 1.43 13.31
CA VAL A 126 3.43 0.96 12.99
C VAL A 126 4.46 2.08 13.22
N MET A 127 4.17 3.30 12.75
CA MET A 127 5.07 4.45 12.97
C MET A 127 5.26 4.74 14.46
N MET A 128 4.18 4.78 15.23
CA MET A 128 4.22 5.02 16.69
C MET A 128 4.95 3.90 17.43
N TRP A 129 4.84 2.66 16.94
CA TRP A 129 5.58 1.54 17.51
C TRP A 129 7.09 1.70 17.27
N PHE A 130 7.51 2.07 16.07
CA PHE A 130 8.92 2.34 15.75
C PHE A 130 9.49 3.50 16.56
N ASP A 131 8.71 4.54 16.82
CA ASP A 131 9.14 5.65 17.67
C ASP A 131 9.58 5.16 19.06
N LYS A 132 8.88 4.17 19.60
CA LYS A 132 9.17 3.61 20.93
C LYS A 132 10.20 2.48 20.90
N ASN A 133 10.18 1.63 19.87
CA ASN A 133 10.85 0.33 19.84
C ASN A 133 11.95 0.21 18.78
N LEU A 134 12.32 1.29 18.09
CA LEU A 134 13.37 1.23 17.07
C LEU A 134 14.71 0.82 17.69
N SER A 135 15.12 -0.42 17.42
CA SER A 135 16.36 -1.01 17.92
C SER A 135 17.41 -1.22 16.82
N SER A 136 16.97 -1.27 15.56
CA SER A 136 17.82 -1.51 14.39
C SER A 136 17.40 -0.62 13.24
N SER A 137 18.34 0.06 12.61
CA SER A 137 18.10 0.83 11.39
C SER A 137 17.83 -0.08 10.21
N GLY A 138 16.93 0.31 9.31
CA GLY A 138 16.63 -0.47 8.12
C GLY A 138 15.35 -0.08 7.39
N LEU A 139 15.13 -0.77 6.27
CA LEU A 139 13.88 -0.71 5.52
C LEU A 139 12.92 -1.78 6.08
N TYR A 140 11.66 -1.44 6.22
CA TYR A 140 10.63 -2.30 6.76
C TYR A 140 9.36 -2.21 5.93
N ASN A 141 8.78 -3.35 5.59
CA ASN A 141 7.47 -3.38 4.96
C ASN A 141 6.38 -2.92 5.93
N CYS A 142 5.44 -2.16 5.40
CA CYS A 142 4.24 -1.74 6.10
C CYS A 142 3.03 -2.10 5.22
N GLY A 143 2.58 -3.32 5.35
CA GLY A 143 1.42 -3.95 4.73
C GLY A 143 0.73 -4.85 5.74
N THR A 144 -0.23 -5.63 5.30
CA THR A 144 -0.93 -6.62 6.13
C THR A 144 -0.35 -8.03 5.99
N GLY A 145 0.39 -8.29 4.91
CA GLY A 145 0.82 -9.63 4.50
C GLY A 145 -0.31 -10.48 3.91
N ASN A 146 -1.44 -9.85 3.55
CA ASN A 146 -2.62 -10.53 3.02
C ASN A 146 -3.16 -9.79 1.78
N ALA A 147 -2.73 -10.24 0.60
CA ALA A 147 -3.16 -9.65 -0.66
C ALA A 147 -4.62 -10.00 -0.96
N ARG A 148 -5.41 -9.00 -1.37
CA ARG A 148 -6.84 -9.12 -1.72
C ARG A 148 -7.08 -8.57 -3.12
N SER A 149 -8.12 -9.07 -3.77
CA SER A 149 -8.45 -8.65 -5.14
C SER A 149 -9.18 -7.30 -5.18
N PHE A 150 -9.09 -6.62 -6.32
CA PHE A 150 -9.92 -5.45 -6.57
C PHE A 150 -11.41 -5.82 -6.63
N LEU A 151 -11.73 -7.05 -7.01
CA LEU A 151 -13.09 -7.58 -6.98
C LEU A 151 -13.61 -7.67 -5.54
N ASP A 152 -12.81 -8.24 -4.60
CA ASP A 152 -13.17 -8.26 -3.17
C ASP A 152 -13.41 -6.85 -2.66
N LEU A 153 -12.50 -5.92 -3.00
CA LEU A 153 -12.59 -4.54 -2.58
C LEU A 153 -13.89 -3.87 -3.07
N ALA A 154 -14.24 -4.04 -4.35
CA ALA A 154 -15.47 -3.47 -4.90
C ALA A 154 -16.72 -4.04 -4.22
N LYS A 155 -16.77 -5.36 -3.99
CA LYS A 155 -17.87 -6.01 -3.26
C LYS A 155 -18.03 -5.48 -1.85
N LEU A 156 -16.92 -5.27 -1.13
CA LEU A 156 -16.95 -4.70 0.21
C LEU A 156 -17.48 -3.25 0.22
N VAL A 157 -17.14 -2.45 -0.79
CA VAL A 157 -17.70 -1.09 -0.92
C VAL A 157 -19.21 -1.15 -1.15
N PHE A 158 -19.72 -2.00 -2.06
CA PHE A 158 -21.16 -2.19 -2.24
C PHE A 158 -21.85 -2.62 -0.95
N SER A 159 -21.31 -3.62 -0.26
CA SER A 159 -21.83 -4.11 1.00
C SER A 159 -21.87 -3.03 2.08
N ALA A 160 -20.79 -2.25 2.23
CA ALA A 160 -20.73 -1.14 3.19
C ALA A 160 -21.76 -0.05 2.90
N MET A 161 -22.07 0.20 1.61
CA MET A 161 -23.09 1.14 1.15
C MET A 161 -24.53 0.58 1.24
N GLY A 162 -24.71 -0.70 1.57
CA GLY A 162 -26.03 -1.37 1.57
C GLY A 162 -26.64 -1.47 0.16
N LYS A 163 -25.81 -1.59 -0.88
CA LYS A 163 -26.24 -1.68 -2.29
C LYS A 163 -25.97 -3.06 -2.88
N GLU A 164 -26.77 -3.47 -3.86
CA GLU A 164 -26.55 -4.69 -4.63
C GLU A 164 -25.30 -4.55 -5.51
N GLU A 165 -24.54 -5.64 -5.65
CA GLU A 165 -23.33 -5.68 -6.46
C GLU A 165 -23.66 -5.45 -7.94
N ASN A 166 -23.04 -4.46 -8.56
CA ASN A 166 -23.15 -4.17 -9.99
C ASN A 166 -21.76 -3.80 -10.53
N ILE A 167 -21.05 -4.80 -11.04
CA ILE A 167 -19.66 -4.70 -11.47
C ILE A 167 -19.58 -4.72 -12.99
N GLU A 168 -18.93 -3.72 -13.55
CA GLU A 168 -18.64 -3.62 -14.97
C GLU A 168 -17.15 -3.89 -15.23
N TYR A 169 -16.84 -4.77 -16.16
CA TYR A 169 -15.46 -5.04 -16.55
C TYR A 169 -15.08 -4.27 -17.80
N ILE A 170 -14.10 -3.38 -17.66
CA ILE A 170 -13.58 -2.52 -18.72
C ILE A 170 -12.16 -2.94 -19.15
N PRO A 171 -11.74 -2.68 -20.39
CA PRO A 171 -10.39 -2.97 -20.84
C PRO A 171 -9.36 -2.19 -20.00
N THR A 172 -8.26 -2.83 -19.63
CA THR A 172 -7.12 -2.12 -19.05
C THR A 172 -6.55 -1.14 -20.08
N PRO A 173 -6.36 0.16 -19.73
CA PRO A 173 -5.77 1.14 -20.65
C PRO A 173 -4.42 0.67 -21.18
N GLU A 174 -4.20 0.83 -22.50
CA GLU A 174 -2.97 0.35 -23.16
C GLU A 174 -1.71 0.95 -22.55
N ALA A 175 -1.75 2.22 -22.17
CA ALA A 175 -0.61 2.94 -21.60
C ALA A 175 -0.05 2.31 -20.31
N ILE A 176 -0.83 1.49 -19.60
CA ILE A 176 -0.40 0.88 -18.35
C ILE A 176 -0.24 -0.65 -18.42
N ARG A 177 -0.70 -1.32 -19.51
CA ARG A 177 -0.73 -2.78 -19.61
C ARG A 177 0.63 -3.42 -19.37
N ASP A 178 1.66 -2.96 -20.03
CA ASP A 178 3.01 -3.55 -19.98
C ASP A 178 3.69 -3.36 -18.62
N LYS A 179 3.23 -2.39 -17.85
CA LYS A 179 3.76 -2.05 -16.51
C LYS A 179 2.78 -2.39 -15.40
N TYR A 180 1.68 -3.10 -15.75
CA TYR A 180 0.63 -3.38 -14.78
C TYR A 180 1.05 -4.50 -13.83
N GLN A 181 1.22 -4.16 -12.58
CA GLN A 181 1.58 -5.10 -11.53
C GLN A 181 0.35 -5.90 -11.11
N TYR A 182 0.38 -7.23 -11.27
CA TYR A 182 -0.75 -8.11 -10.96
C TYR A 182 -0.81 -8.54 -9.51
N PHE A 183 0.30 -8.49 -8.79
CA PHE A 183 0.40 -8.98 -7.42
C PHE A 183 1.32 -8.10 -6.59
N THR A 184 0.87 -7.73 -5.39
CA THR A 184 1.73 -7.18 -4.33
C THR A 184 1.28 -7.73 -2.99
N GLN A 185 2.23 -8.24 -2.21
CA GLN A 185 1.99 -8.69 -0.84
C GLN A 185 3.25 -8.46 0.00
N ALA A 186 3.11 -7.79 1.13
CA ALA A 186 4.21 -7.55 2.04
C ALA A 186 4.69 -8.86 2.69
N ASN A 187 5.99 -9.10 2.69
CA ASN A 187 6.56 -10.00 3.69
C ASN A 187 6.70 -9.19 5.00
N MET A 188 6.03 -9.65 6.05
CA MET A 188 5.97 -8.97 7.35
C MET A 188 6.86 -9.63 8.40
N ASP A 189 7.66 -10.64 8.04
CA ASP A 189 8.43 -11.43 9.00
C ASP A 189 9.49 -10.61 9.73
N LYS A 190 10.11 -9.65 9.03
CA LYS A 190 11.10 -8.76 9.63
C LYS A 190 10.49 -7.88 10.72
N LEU A 191 9.36 -7.23 10.46
CA LEU A 191 8.66 -6.41 11.47
C LEU A 191 8.21 -7.25 12.66
N LYS A 192 7.65 -8.44 12.41
CA LYS A 192 7.25 -9.39 13.46
C LYS A 192 8.44 -9.85 14.30
N SER A 193 9.60 -10.10 13.67
CA SER A 193 10.80 -10.53 14.38
C SER A 193 11.36 -9.48 15.36
N LEU A 194 11.01 -8.20 15.16
CA LEU A 194 11.32 -7.12 16.09
C LEU A 194 10.35 -7.05 17.30
N GLY A 195 9.30 -7.88 17.31
CA GLY A 195 8.30 -7.91 18.38
C GLY A 195 7.04 -7.10 18.08
N TYR A 196 6.79 -6.70 16.83
CA TYR A 196 5.49 -6.14 16.44
C TYR A 196 4.45 -7.27 16.38
N ASP A 197 3.57 -7.33 17.35
CA ASP A 197 2.56 -8.39 17.54
C ASP A 197 1.10 -7.90 17.38
N MET A 198 0.92 -6.62 17.04
CA MET A 198 -0.42 -6.05 16.84
C MET A 198 -1.07 -6.58 15.56
N ASN A 199 -2.35 -6.93 15.64
CA ASN A 199 -3.12 -7.32 14.48
C ASN A 199 -3.45 -6.12 13.61
N PHE A 200 -3.34 -6.30 12.30
CA PHE A 200 -3.80 -5.33 11.32
C PHE A 200 -5.33 -5.39 11.16
N THR A 201 -5.92 -4.25 10.87
CA THR A 201 -7.35 -4.14 10.55
C THR A 201 -7.66 -4.98 9.30
N THR A 202 -8.68 -5.84 9.38
CA THR A 202 -9.11 -6.62 8.21
C THR A 202 -9.65 -5.71 7.12
N LEU A 203 -9.58 -6.13 5.86
CA LEU A 203 -10.09 -5.33 4.74
C LEU A 203 -11.59 -5.04 4.92
N GLU A 204 -12.36 -6.02 5.42
CA GLU A 204 -13.78 -5.92 5.71
C GLU A 204 -14.09 -4.80 6.69
N ASN A 205 -13.37 -4.78 7.80
CA ASN A 205 -13.56 -3.77 8.85
C ASN A 205 -13.12 -2.38 8.37
N GLY A 206 -11.94 -2.27 7.79
CA GLY A 206 -11.40 -0.99 7.33
C GLY A 206 -12.25 -0.36 6.21
N VAL A 207 -12.70 -1.16 5.23
CA VAL A 207 -13.58 -0.66 4.16
C VAL A 207 -14.94 -0.23 4.73
N THR A 208 -15.51 -1.04 5.63
CA THR A 208 -16.79 -0.71 6.26
C THR A 208 -16.70 0.58 7.04
N GLN A 209 -15.66 0.74 7.85
CA GLN A 209 -15.41 1.96 8.60
C GLN A 209 -15.20 3.16 7.67
N TYR A 210 -14.33 3.03 6.66
CA TYR A 210 -14.05 4.13 5.74
C TYR A 210 -15.30 4.60 4.99
N VAL A 211 -16.10 3.66 4.48
CA VAL A 211 -17.33 4.01 3.74
C VAL A 211 -18.37 4.62 4.65
N ARG A 212 -18.68 4.01 5.80
CA ARG A 212 -19.80 4.42 6.64
C ARG A 212 -19.50 5.66 7.47
N ASP A 213 -18.33 5.71 8.07
CA ASP A 213 -18.02 6.75 9.05
C ASP A 213 -17.48 8.02 8.37
N TYR A 214 -16.86 7.88 7.18
CA TYR A 214 -16.22 9.01 6.48
C TYR A 214 -16.86 9.32 5.12
N LEU A 215 -16.98 8.36 4.19
CA LEU A 215 -17.47 8.67 2.84
C LEU A 215 -18.98 8.93 2.77
N MET A 216 -19.77 8.32 3.66
CA MET A 216 -21.20 8.55 3.80
C MET A 216 -21.55 9.54 4.92
N GLY A 217 -20.60 9.83 5.80
CA GLY A 217 -20.77 10.75 6.91
C GLY A 217 -20.72 12.22 6.48
N ASP A 218 -21.09 13.12 7.40
CA ASP A 218 -21.01 14.58 7.18
C ASP A 218 -19.56 15.09 7.32
N ASP A 219 -18.74 14.43 8.13
CA ASP A 219 -17.32 14.73 8.30
C ASP A 219 -16.48 13.65 7.61
N HIS A 220 -15.78 14.05 6.55
CA HIS A 220 -14.92 13.17 5.76
C HIS A 220 -13.48 13.06 6.29
N PHE A 221 -13.17 13.72 7.38
CA PHE A 221 -11.84 13.80 7.96
C PHE A 221 -11.74 13.06 9.30
N LEU A 222 -10.52 12.72 9.70
CA LEU A 222 -10.20 12.20 11.03
C LEU A 222 -10.21 13.33 12.05
#